data_904cb5de4b57dae02787336af405f0bf
#
_entry.id   904cb5de4b57dae02787336af405f0bf
#
_cell.length_a   1.000
_cell.length_b   1.000
_cell.length_c   1.000
_cell.angle_alpha   90.00
_cell.angle_beta   90.00
_cell.angle_gamma   90.00
#
_symmetry.space_group_name_H-M   'P 1'
#
loop_
_entity.id
_entity.type
_entity.pdbx_description
1 polymer ?
#
loop_
_entity_poly.entity_id
_entity_poly.type
_entity_poly.pdbx_seq_one_letter_code
_entity_poly.pdbx_strand_id
1 'polypeptide(L)'
;MSSPFKTQSRFLIGSAAAALCTAASAAPLLVTVSVTNLAPTNSISFAPLRLGFNAGTFDAFNIGQTATAPIISVAEGGSGAAWLPAFAAADPTATIGSVDGLLTPGLTRSATFTVDPAVNKFFTFGAMAVPSNDFFIGNDSPTEYRLFNNAGGLAISSINIKANEIWDAGSEVFDPAAAAFVGNNSLRTPQNSVVAFNFAEFFGFNGLTTAAGYVFNSQLTANSDVYRINFSVAAVPEPGTYALLTAGLLSVGWVVRRRREKQPL
;
A
#
# COMPACT_ATOMS: atom_id res chain seq x y z
N MET A 1 -50.08 64.73 -43.16
CA MET A 1 -48.94 63.92 -43.68
C MET A 1 -48.14 63.41 -42.47
N SER A 2 -48.42 62.21 -42.08
CA SER A 2 -47.80 61.56 -40.85
C SER A 2 -46.98 60.39 -41.33
N SER A 3 -45.68 60.44 -41.03
CA SER A 3 -44.72 59.38 -41.33
C SER A 3 -44.67 58.41 -40.13
N PRO A 4 -44.62 57.06 -40.26
CA PRO A 4 -44.49 56.14 -39.16
C PRO A 4 -43.05 55.84 -38.88
N PHE A 5 -42.66 55.94 -37.57
CA PHE A 5 -41.40 55.47 -37.00
C PHE A 5 -41.38 53.95 -36.98
N LYS A 6 -40.36 53.34 -37.62
CA LYS A 6 -40.04 51.90 -37.47
C LYS A 6 -39.16 51.69 -36.28
N THR A 7 -39.69 51.05 -35.23
CA THR A 7 -38.92 50.56 -34.07
C THR A 7 -38.25 49.26 -34.43
N GLN A 8 -36.89 49.22 -34.45
CA GLN A 8 -36.12 47.99 -34.55
C GLN A 8 -35.87 47.44 -33.16
N SER A 9 -36.49 46.31 -32.86
CA SER A 9 -36.17 45.53 -31.65
C SER A 9 -34.88 44.75 -31.88
N ARG A 10 -33.82 45.11 -31.12
CA ARG A 10 -32.59 44.31 -31.04
C ARG A 10 -32.76 43.24 -29.97
N PHE A 11 -32.87 41.98 -30.38
CA PHE A 11 -32.76 40.84 -29.47
C PHE A 11 -31.32 40.68 -29.05
N LEU A 12 -31.01 40.93 -27.78
CA LEU A 12 -29.80 40.57 -27.11
C LEU A 12 -29.92 39.10 -26.69
N ILE A 13 -29.26 38.20 -27.42
CA ILE A 13 -29.08 36.81 -26.97
C ILE A 13 -27.92 36.81 -25.99
N GLY A 14 -28.23 36.84 -24.69
CA GLY A 14 -27.27 36.64 -23.62
C GLY A 14 -26.94 35.17 -23.52
N SER A 15 -25.74 34.76 -23.95
CA SER A 15 -25.20 33.43 -23.71
C SER A 15 -24.78 33.33 -22.25
N ALA A 16 -25.61 32.72 -21.41
CA ALA A 16 -25.22 32.32 -20.05
C ALA A 16 -24.29 31.09 -20.14
N ALA A 17 -22.99 31.29 -20.06
CA ALA A 17 -22.05 30.23 -19.84
C ALA A 17 -22.16 29.77 -18.37
N ALA A 18 -22.90 28.69 -18.13
CA ALA A 18 -22.90 28.02 -16.83
C ALA A 18 -21.54 27.33 -16.64
N ALA A 19 -20.67 27.93 -15.82
CA ALA A 19 -19.46 27.27 -15.37
C ALA A 19 -19.87 26.15 -14.41
N LEU A 20 -19.88 24.89 -14.88
CA LEU A 20 -19.93 23.73 -14.04
C LEU A 20 -18.57 23.64 -13.31
N CYS A 21 -18.51 24.11 -12.07
CA CYS A 21 -17.45 23.74 -11.14
C CYS A 21 -17.66 22.27 -10.75
N THR A 22 -17.11 21.35 -11.52
CA THR A 22 -16.92 19.97 -11.05
C THR A 22 -15.86 20.02 -9.95
N ALA A 23 -16.23 19.64 -8.72
CA ALA A 23 -15.24 19.38 -7.69
C ALA A 23 -14.31 18.31 -8.27
N ALA A 24 -13.05 18.65 -8.53
CA ALA A 24 -12.05 17.70 -8.98
C ALA A 24 -11.80 16.73 -7.82
N SER A 25 -12.40 15.54 -7.85
CA SER A 25 -11.94 14.42 -7.05
C SER A 25 -10.48 14.15 -7.44
N ALA A 26 -9.63 13.89 -6.46
CA ALA A 26 -8.25 13.52 -6.77
C ALA A 26 -8.29 12.26 -7.67
N ALA A 27 -7.59 12.31 -8.81
CA ALA A 27 -7.55 11.17 -9.71
C ALA A 27 -6.80 10.01 -9.03
N PRO A 28 -7.18 8.75 -9.32
CA PRO A 28 -6.43 7.59 -8.87
C PRO A 28 -4.95 7.69 -9.26
N LEU A 29 -4.08 7.16 -8.40
CA LEU A 29 -2.64 7.13 -8.60
C LEU A 29 -2.14 5.69 -8.74
N LEU A 30 -1.09 5.49 -9.53
CA LEU A 30 -0.28 4.29 -9.46
C LEU A 30 0.73 4.46 -8.32
N VAL A 31 0.57 3.65 -7.27
CA VAL A 31 1.46 3.66 -6.11
C VAL A 31 2.36 2.43 -6.18
N THR A 32 3.65 2.63 -6.32
CA THR A 32 4.64 1.55 -6.21
C THR A 32 5.12 1.46 -4.77
N VAL A 33 4.92 0.30 -4.16
CA VAL A 33 5.46 -0.08 -2.85
C VAL A 33 6.71 -0.90 -3.09
N SER A 34 7.86 -0.44 -2.59
CA SER A 34 9.14 -1.13 -2.67
C SER A 34 9.64 -1.44 -1.27
N VAL A 35 9.89 -2.70 -0.98
CA VAL A 35 10.32 -3.19 0.34
C VAL A 35 11.75 -3.69 0.27
N THR A 36 12.56 -3.33 1.25
CA THR A 36 13.97 -3.73 1.36
C THR A 36 14.25 -4.32 2.74
N ASN A 37 14.85 -5.50 2.78
CA ASN A 37 15.38 -6.06 4.01
C ASN A 37 16.76 -5.45 4.30
N LEU A 38 16.86 -4.71 5.40
CA LEU A 38 18.06 -4.01 5.85
C LEU A 38 18.88 -4.80 6.88
N ALA A 39 18.38 -5.97 7.30
CA ALA A 39 19.07 -6.81 8.27
C ALA A 39 20.46 -7.26 7.75
N PRO A 40 21.43 -7.50 8.64
CA PRO A 40 22.75 -8.01 8.26
C PRO A 40 22.66 -9.34 7.50
N THR A 41 23.67 -9.64 6.71
CA THR A 41 23.81 -10.94 6.02
C THR A 41 23.66 -12.09 7.02
N ASN A 42 22.90 -13.13 6.62
CA ASN A 42 22.55 -14.29 7.43
C ASN A 42 21.67 -14.00 8.67
N SER A 43 21.10 -12.80 8.77
CA SER A 43 20.14 -12.45 9.80
C SER A 43 18.69 -12.73 9.35
N ILE A 44 17.72 -12.02 9.91
CA ILE A 44 16.29 -12.24 9.67
C ILE A 44 15.89 -12.01 8.22
N SER A 45 14.95 -12.82 7.77
CA SER A 45 14.23 -12.65 6.50
C SER A 45 12.78 -12.33 6.78
N PHE A 46 12.04 -11.90 5.76
CA PHE A 46 10.62 -11.61 5.90
C PHE A 46 9.80 -12.37 4.85
N ALA A 47 8.66 -12.88 5.27
CA ALA A 47 7.64 -13.43 4.37
C ALA A 47 7.05 -12.31 3.51
N PRO A 48 6.20 -12.63 2.50
CA PRO A 48 5.53 -11.62 1.70
C PRO A 48 4.83 -10.56 2.53
N LEU A 49 5.03 -9.29 2.17
CA LEU A 49 4.31 -8.18 2.80
C LEU A 49 2.83 -8.22 2.41
N ARG A 50 1.92 -8.28 3.38
CA ARG A 50 0.49 -8.06 3.22
C ARG A 50 0.21 -6.59 3.48
N LEU A 51 -0.60 -5.95 2.63
CA LEU A 51 -0.79 -4.50 2.73
C LEU A 51 -2.17 -4.05 2.28
N GLY A 52 -2.56 -2.86 2.72
CA GLY A 52 -3.73 -2.17 2.26
C GLY A 52 -3.59 -0.65 2.37
N PHE A 53 -4.08 0.03 1.35
CA PHE A 53 -4.36 1.46 1.36
C PHE A 53 -5.82 1.63 1.75
N ASN A 54 -6.12 2.42 2.80
CA ASN A 54 -7.40 2.36 3.48
C ASN A 54 -7.84 3.71 4.08
N ALA A 55 -9.08 3.74 4.59
CA ALA A 55 -9.65 4.90 5.28
C ALA A 55 -9.28 4.98 6.77
N GLY A 56 -8.49 4.03 7.30
CA GLY A 56 -8.08 3.98 8.71
C GLY A 56 -9.03 3.18 9.60
N THR A 57 -9.70 2.15 9.06
CA THR A 57 -10.71 1.36 9.77
C THR A 57 -10.28 -0.06 10.10
N PHE A 58 -9.26 -0.60 9.44
CA PHE A 58 -8.77 -1.96 9.69
C PHE A 58 -7.66 -1.94 10.74
N ASP A 59 -8.03 -2.31 11.95
CA ASP A 59 -7.12 -2.53 13.08
C ASP A 59 -6.73 -4.01 13.12
N ALA A 60 -5.48 -4.32 12.76
CA ALA A 60 -5.00 -5.70 12.63
C ALA A 60 -4.65 -6.32 13.98
N PHE A 61 -4.04 -5.55 14.90
CA PHE A 61 -3.63 -5.97 16.23
C PHE A 61 -3.46 -4.76 17.15
N ASN A 62 -3.35 -5.03 18.44
CA ASN A 62 -3.00 -4.04 19.46
C ASN A 62 -1.96 -4.63 20.39
N ILE A 63 -0.87 -3.89 20.65
CA ILE A 63 0.16 -4.28 21.60
C ILE A 63 -0.45 -4.46 22.99
N GLY A 64 -0.11 -5.55 23.69
CA GLY A 64 -0.66 -5.87 24.99
C GLY A 64 -2.05 -6.53 24.96
N GLN A 65 -2.60 -6.81 23.78
CA GLN A 65 -3.83 -7.57 23.59
C GLN A 65 -3.53 -8.93 22.93
N THR A 66 -4.43 -9.89 23.06
CA THR A 66 -4.33 -11.18 22.35
C THR A 66 -4.39 -10.93 20.84
N ALA A 67 -3.51 -11.59 20.10
CA ALA A 67 -3.46 -11.47 18.63
C ALA A 67 -4.78 -11.86 17.98
N THR A 68 -5.17 -11.11 16.95
CA THR A 68 -6.36 -11.42 16.14
C THR A 68 -6.07 -12.54 15.14
N ALA A 69 -7.10 -13.28 14.69
CA ALA A 69 -6.94 -14.33 13.68
C ALA A 69 -6.24 -13.83 12.38
N PRO A 70 -6.53 -12.62 11.86
CA PRO A 70 -5.78 -12.03 10.74
C PRO A 70 -4.29 -11.94 11.00
N ILE A 71 -3.86 -11.41 12.16
CA ILE A 71 -2.43 -11.25 12.45
C ILE A 71 -1.74 -12.59 12.76
N ILE A 72 -2.42 -13.52 13.44
CA ILE A 72 -1.93 -14.90 13.66
C ILE A 72 -1.61 -15.56 12.31
N SER A 73 -2.50 -15.45 11.33
CA SER A 73 -2.28 -15.99 9.96
C SER A 73 -1.03 -15.43 9.30
N VAL A 74 -0.71 -14.14 9.52
CA VAL A 74 0.52 -13.51 9.03
C VAL A 74 1.72 -13.96 9.85
N ALA A 75 1.64 -13.89 11.17
CA ALA A 75 2.74 -14.13 12.11
C ALA A 75 3.25 -15.58 12.09
N GLU A 76 2.36 -16.56 12.00
CA GLU A 76 2.71 -17.98 12.00
C GLU A 76 3.06 -18.56 10.63
N GLY A 77 2.52 -17.99 9.54
CA GLY A 77 2.66 -18.60 8.23
C GLY A 77 3.00 -17.63 7.08
N GLY A 78 3.14 -16.34 7.35
CA GLY A 78 3.28 -15.32 6.31
C GLY A 78 2.06 -15.25 5.39
N SER A 79 0.93 -15.82 5.84
CA SER A 79 -0.28 -16.01 5.02
C SER A 79 -1.17 -14.77 5.02
N GLY A 80 -1.68 -14.41 3.83
CA GLY A 80 -2.71 -13.39 3.68
C GLY A 80 -4.14 -13.96 3.75
N ALA A 81 -4.30 -15.27 3.96
CA ALA A 81 -5.60 -15.94 3.80
C ALA A 81 -6.68 -15.47 4.78
N ALA A 82 -6.32 -15.12 6.02
CA ALA A 82 -7.23 -14.50 6.97
C ALA A 82 -7.14 -12.97 6.97
N TRP A 83 -5.96 -12.42 6.72
CA TRP A 83 -5.70 -10.98 6.78
C TRP A 83 -6.40 -10.20 5.67
N LEU A 84 -6.26 -10.62 4.40
CA LEU A 84 -6.85 -9.91 3.26
C LEU A 84 -8.39 -9.87 3.30
N PRO A 85 -9.12 -10.98 3.57
CA PRO A 85 -10.57 -10.92 3.70
C PRO A 85 -11.07 -10.09 4.88
N ALA A 86 -10.38 -10.14 6.03
CA ALA A 86 -10.73 -9.33 7.19
C ALA A 86 -10.54 -7.84 6.90
N PHE A 87 -9.46 -7.48 6.18
CA PHE A 87 -9.22 -6.12 5.73
C PHE A 87 -10.33 -5.62 4.82
N ALA A 88 -10.67 -6.40 3.78
CA ALA A 88 -11.75 -6.05 2.83
C ALA A 88 -13.13 -5.92 3.52
N ALA A 89 -13.37 -6.69 4.57
CA ALA A 89 -14.60 -6.61 5.35
C ALA A 89 -14.65 -5.34 6.23
N ALA A 90 -13.51 -4.93 6.82
CA ALA A 90 -13.42 -3.74 7.65
C ALA A 90 -13.39 -2.44 6.83
N ASP A 91 -12.84 -2.48 5.63
CA ASP A 91 -12.79 -1.36 4.68
C ASP A 91 -13.07 -1.85 3.25
N PRO A 92 -14.34 -1.85 2.82
CA PRO A 92 -14.70 -2.24 1.46
C PRO A 92 -14.16 -1.32 0.36
N THR A 93 -13.65 -0.14 0.71
CA THR A 93 -13.06 0.82 -0.22
C THR A 93 -11.55 0.68 -0.34
N ALA A 94 -10.92 -0.15 0.50
CA ALA A 94 -9.49 -0.33 0.52
C ALA A 94 -8.95 -0.94 -0.78
N THR A 95 -7.76 -0.50 -1.17
CA THR A 95 -6.93 -1.21 -2.15
C THR A 95 -5.99 -2.14 -1.38
N ILE A 96 -6.23 -3.45 -1.44
CA ILE A 96 -5.47 -4.46 -0.69
C ILE A 96 -4.63 -5.33 -1.63
N GLY A 97 -3.56 -5.91 -1.09
CA GLY A 97 -2.71 -6.82 -1.85
C GLY A 97 -1.44 -7.25 -1.11
N SER A 98 -0.43 -7.62 -1.88
CA SER A 98 0.86 -8.06 -1.33
C SER A 98 2.05 -7.62 -2.20
N VAL A 99 3.22 -7.53 -1.56
CA VAL A 99 4.51 -7.60 -2.24
C VAL A 99 5.04 -9.01 -2.02
N ASP A 100 4.97 -9.83 -3.06
CA ASP A 100 5.20 -11.27 -2.96
C ASP A 100 6.69 -11.66 -2.96
N GLY A 101 6.93 -12.85 -2.43
CA GLY A 101 8.21 -13.53 -2.36
C GLY A 101 8.97 -13.29 -1.06
N LEU A 102 9.78 -14.28 -0.72
CA LEU A 102 10.68 -14.21 0.44
C LEU A 102 11.67 -13.05 0.28
N LEU A 103 11.84 -12.25 1.33
CA LEU A 103 12.73 -11.10 1.37
C LEU A 103 13.92 -11.42 2.31
N THR A 104 14.97 -12.03 1.76
CA THR A 104 16.21 -12.31 2.49
C THR A 104 17.05 -11.04 2.67
N PRO A 105 18.02 -11.01 3.62
CA PRO A 105 18.87 -9.84 3.86
C PRO A 105 19.45 -9.22 2.58
N GLY A 106 19.32 -7.92 2.43
CA GLY A 106 19.80 -7.14 1.29
C GLY A 106 18.91 -7.17 0.05
N LEU A 107 17.86 -8.01 -0.01
CA LEU A 107 16.94 -8.02 -1.16
C LEU A 107 15.95 -6.86 -1.12
N THR A 108 15.51 -6.47 -2.31
CA THR A 108 14.41 -5.54 -2.55
C THR A 108 13.36 -6.19 -3.45
N ARG A 109 12.08 -5.96 -3.17
CA ARG A 109 10.94 -6.36 -3.98
C ARG A 109 9.95 -5.23 -4.11
N SER A 110 9.10 -5.24 -5.14
CA SER A 110 8.10 -4.19 -5.33
C SER A 110 6.83 -4.71 -6.00
N ALA A 111 5.73 -3.98 -5.75
CA ALA A 111 4.46 -4.15 -6.44
C ALA A 111 3.81 -2.77 -6.63
N THR A 112 2.93 -2.65 -7.64
CA THR A 112 2.25 -1.39 -7.97
C THR A 112 0.74 -1.59 -7.86
N PHE A 113 0.07 -0.60 -7.26
CA PHE A 113 -1.35 -0.59 -6.96
C PHE A 113 -2.01 0.67 -7.51
N THR A 114 -3.25 0.57 -7.97
CA THR A 114 -4.07 1.75 -8.30
C THR A 114 -4.83 2.15 -7.04
N VAL A 115 -4.59 3.37 -6.55
CA VAL A 115 -5.10 3.86 -5.27
C VAL A 115 -5.83 5.18 -5.46
N ASP A 116 -6.99 5.34 -4.85
CA ASP A 116 -7.69 6.64 -4.73
C ASP A 116 -7.21 7.36 -3.46
N PRO A 117 -6.38 8.41 -3.56
CA PRO A 117 -5.82 9.12 -2.41
C PRO A 117 -6.85 9.98 -1.66
N ALA A 118 -8.04 10.22 -2.24
CA ALA A 118 -9.11 10.94 -1.56
C ALA A 118 -9.78 10.06 -0.48
N VAL A 119 -9.85 8.76 -0.73
CA VAL A 119 -10.49 7.76 0.15
C VAL A 119 -9.44 7.02 0.98
N ASN A 120 -8.42 6.47 0.34
CA ASN A 120 -7.43 5.57 0.94
C ASN A 120 -6.19 6.35 1.44
N LYS A 121 -6.35 7.08 2.54
CA LYS A 121 -5.34 8.00 3.09
C LYS A 121 -4.26 7.34 3.93
N PHE A 122 -4.52 6.12 4.44
CA PHE A 122 -3.64 5.43 5.36
C PHE A 122 -3.08 4.15 4.74
N PHE A 123 -1.96 3.70 5.28
CA PHE A 123 -1.29 2.46 4.87
C PHE A 123 -1.17 1.53 6.06
N THR A 124 -1.70 0.31 5.91
CA THR A 124 -1.63 -0.75 6.92
C THR A 124 -0.94 -1.96 6.31
N PHE A 125 -0.07 -2.61 7.06
CA PHE A 125 0.71 -3.73 6.58
C PHE A 125 1.00 -4.76 7.68
N GLY A 126 1.43 -5.96 7.24
CA GLY A 126 1.94 -7.01 8.10
C GLY A 126 2.83 -7.97 7.32
N ALA A 127 3.92 -8.42 7.92
CA ALA A 127 4.78 -9.47 7.37
C ALA A 127 5.39 -10.30 8.50
N MET A 128 5.47 -11.63 8.33
CA MET A 128 6.17 -12.51 9.25
C MET A 128 7.67 -12.26 9.19
N ALA A 129 8.33 -12.16 10.35
CA ALA A 129 9.78 -12.18 10.47
C ALA A 129 10.25 -13.62 10.73
N VAL A 130 11.21 -14.13 9.95
CA VAL A 130 11.72 -15.50 10.03
C VAL A 130 13.24 -15.55 10.18
N PRO A 131 13.79 -16.54 10.93
CA PRO A 131 13.09 -17.61 11.63
C PRO A 131 12.32 -17.11 12.85
N SER A 132 11.16 -17.68 13.08
CA SER A 132 10.40 -17.50 14.33
C SER A 132 9.24 -18.50 14.42
N ASN A 133 8.60 -18.57 15.56
CA ASN A 133 7.32 -19.24 15.71
C ASN A 133 6.19 -18.32 15.17
N ASP A 134 6.11 -17.09 15.67
CA ASP A 134 5.02 -16.16 15.36
C ASP A 134 5.44 -14.67 15.43
N PHE A 135 6.68 -14.35 15.03
CA PHE A 135 7.13 -12.97 14.94
C PHE A 135 6.65 -12.28 13.66
N PHE A 136 6.28 -11.00 13.79
CA PHE A 136 5.83 -10.19 12.68
C PHE A 136 6.20 -8.71 12.83
N ILE A 137 6.14 -7.99 11.73
CA ILE A 137 6.13 -6.52 11.67
C ILE A 137 4.76 -6.05 11.19
N GLY A 138 4.34 -4.89 11.66
CA GLY A 138 3.07 -4.27 11.28
C GLY A 138 2.84 -2.97 12.06
N ASN A 139 1.78 -2.26 11.76
CA ASN A 139 1.38 -1.05 12.48
C ASN A 139 0.29 -1.36 13.51
N ASP A 140 0.52 -0.89 14.76
CA ASP A 140 -0.38 -1.08 15.91
C ASP A 140 -1.70 -0.31 15.76
N SER A 141 -1.68 0.82 15.06
CA SER A 141 -2.87 1.64 14.81
C SER A 141 -3.20 1.71 13.31
N PRO A 142 -4.49 1.60 12.91
CA PRO A 142 -4.88 1.72 11.51
C PRO A 142 -4.63 3.10 10.90
N THR A 143 -4.37 4.12 11.72
CA THR A 143 -4.09 5.50 11.28
C THR A 143 -2.64 5.93 11.51
N GLU A 144 -1.76 5.03 11.91
CA GLU A 144 -0.35 5.32 12.21
C GLU A 144 0.39 5.91 11.01
N TYR A 145 0.24 5.30 9.84
CA TYR A 145 0.92 5.76 8.62
C TYR A 145 -0.05 6.46 7.68
N ARG A 146 -0.18 7.78 7.85
CA ARG A 146 -0.91 8.60 6.91
C ARG A 146 -0.08 8.78 5.63
N LEU A 147 -0.42 8.04 4.59
CA LEU A 147 0.32 8.04 3.33
C LEU A 147 0.02 9.25 2.45
N PHE A 148 -1.24 9.71 2.42
CA PHE A 148 -1.65 10.85 1.59
C PHE A 148 -2.13 12.04 2.41
N ASN A 149 -1.71 13.23 1.99
CA ASN A 149 -2.23 14.50 2.51
C ASN A 149 -3.62 14.82 1.93
N ASN A 150 -4.21 15.94 2.36
CA ASN A 150 -5.56 16.31 1.92
C ASN A 150 -5.62 16.74 0.43
N ALA A 151 -4.50 17.07 -0.19
CA ALA A 151 -4.39 17.40 -1.61
C ALA A 151 -4.14 16.16 -2.50
N GLY A 152 -4.06 14.95 -1.91
CA GLY A 152 -3.81 13.70 -2.62
C GLY A 152 -2.34 13.41 -2.94
N GLY A 153 -1.41 14.26 -2.52
CA GLY A 153 0.03 14.00 -2.63
C GLY A 153 0.54 13.12 -1.48
N LEU A 154 1.71 12.48 -1.66
CA LEU A 154 2.36 11.73 -0.58
C LEU A 154 2.65 12.64 0.61
N ALA A 155 2.24 12.20 1.81
CA ALA A 155 2.61 12.81 3.09
C ALA A 155 3.91 12.22 3.64
N ILE A 156 4.15 10.92 3.35
CA ILE A 156 5.39 10.21 3.68
C ILE A 156 5.87 9.45 2.44
N SER A 157 7.17 9.32 2.27
CA SER A 157 7.78 8.58 1.15
C SER A 157 8.43 7.27 1.59
N SER A 158 8.59 7.05 2.90
CA SER A 158 9.17 5.82 3.45
C SER A 158 8.71 5.56 4.88
N ILE A 159 8.72 4.26 5.25
CA ILE A 159 8.59 3.75 6.60
C ILE A 159 9.84 2.92 6.87
N ASN A 160 10.52 3.16 7.99
CA ASN A 160 11.65 2.36 8.44
C ASN A 160 11.24 1.64 9.73
N ILE A 161 11.43 0.33 9.76
CA ILE A 161 11.14 -0.52 10.91
C ILE A 161 12.45 -0.96 11.55
N LYS A 162 12.52 -0.82 12.85
CA LYS A 162 13.64 -1.29 13.68
C LYS A 162 13.36 -2.65 14.27
N ALA A 163 14.39 -3.30 14.78
CA ALA A 163 14.26 -4.61 15.43
C ALA A 163 13.38 -4.59 16.68
N ASN A 164 13.27 -3.45 17.38
CA ASN A 164 12.36 -3.28 18.51
C ASN A 164 10.88 -3.07 18.11
N GLU A 165 10.58 -3.06 16.81
CA GLU A 165 9.23 -3.03 16.23
C GLU A 165 8.87 -4.37 15.58
N ILE A 166 9.63 -5.44 15.91
CA ILE A 166 9.25 -6.83 15.59
C ILE A 166 8.50 -7.37 16.80
N TRP A 167 7.25 -7.73 16.59
CA TRP A 167 6.34 -8.18 17.61
C TRP A 167 6.23 -9.70 17.61
N ASP A 168 6.18 -10.30 18.79
CA ASP A 168 5.75 -11.65 19.08
C ASP A 168 4.21 -11.62 19.17
N ALA A 169 3.51 -12.43 18.38
CA ALA A 169 2.05 -12.50 18.41
C ALA A 169 1.51 -13.17 19.67
N GLY A 170 2.35 -13.91 20.41
CA GLY A 170 1.96 -14.67 21.58
C GLY A 170 1.00 -15.81 21.26
N SER A 171 0.97 -16.28 20.02
CA SER A 171 0.07 -17.34 19.55
C SER A 171 0.71 -18.73 19.53
N GLU A 172 2.07 -18.78 19.54
CA GLU A 172 2.85 -20.03 19.61
C GLU A 172 3.90 -19.97 20.73
N VAL A 173 4.15 -21.10 21.36
CA VAL A 173 5.23 -21.24 22.33
C VAL A 173 6.57 -21.18 21.59
N PHE A 174 7.54 -20.43 22.14
CA PHE A 174 8.89 -20.40 21.61
C PHE A 174 9.53 -21.80 21.60
N ASP A 175 9.77 -22.33 20.41
CA ASP A 175 10.48 -23.59 20.19
C ASP A 175 11.23 -23.53 18.84
N PRO A 176 12.57 -23.43 18.85
CA PRO A 176 13.34 -23.44 17.59
C PRO A 176 13.14 -24.69 16.73
N ALA A 177 12.78 -25.85 17.34
CA ALA A 177 12.48 -27.06 16.57
C ALA A 177 11.18 -27.00 15.81
N ALA A 178 10.24 -26.17 16.25
CA ALA A 178 8.93 -25.96 15.63
C ALA A 178 8.87 -24.72 14.73
N ALA A 179 9.86 -23.83 14.83
CA ALA A 179 9.81 -22.52 14.20
C ALA A 179 9.83 -22.57 12.68
N ALA A 180 9.09 -21.69 12.06
CA ALA A 180 9.11 -21.49 10.61
C ALA A 180 10.51 -21.11 10.13
N PHE A 181 10.90 -21.62 8.95
CA PHE A 181 12.14 -21.34 8.26
C PHE A 181 13.40 -22.08 8.76
N VAL A 182 13.38 -22.70 9.96
CA VAL A 182 14.49 -23.52 10.50
C VAL A 182 14.03 -24.86 11.06
N GLY A 183 12.81 -24.95 11.53
CA GLY A 183 12.27 -26.14 12.20
C GLY A 183 11.17 -26.84 11.43
N ASN A 184 10.41 -27.68 12.14
CA ASN A 184 9.26 -28.40 11.62
C ASN A 184 7.96 -27.81 12.18
N ASN A 185 7.24 -27.06 11.37
CA ASN A 185 5.98 -26.40 11.75
C ASN A 185 4.91 -27.36 12.30
N SER A 186 5.00 -28.67 12.02
CA SER A 186 4.05 -29.66 12.60
C SER A 186 4.23 -29.88 14.09
N LEU A 187 5.33 -29.40 14.69
CA LEU A 187 5.63 -29.52 16.11
C LEU A 187 5.13 -28.33 16.93
N ARG A 188 4.48 -27.37 16.32
CA ARG A 188 4.00 -26.15 16.98
C ARG A 188 3.10 -26.42 18.16
N THR A 189 3.30 -25.63 19.20
CA THR A 189 2.46 -25.65 20.40
C THR A 189 1.71 -24.33 20.50
N PRO A 190 0.38 -24.32 20.38
CA PRO A 190 -0.42 -23.09 20.53
C PRO A 190 -0.25 -22.45 21.90
N GLN A 191 -0.23 -21.12 21.91
CA GLN A 191 -0.20 -20.28 23.10
C GLN A 191 -1.30 -19.22 22.98
N ASN A 192 -1.73 -18.64 24.09
CA ASN A 192 -2.70 -17.56 24.12
C ASN A 192 -2.18 -16.43 25.01
N SER A 193 -1.07 -15.86 24.60
CA SER A 193 -0.45 -14.70 25.24
C SER A 193 -0.86 -13.40 24.53
N VAL A 194 -0.30 -12.29 24.96
CA VAL A 194 -0.54 -10.97 24.34
C VAL A 194 0.56 -10.65 23.35
N VAL A 195 0.24 -9.81 22.35
CA VAL A 195 1.25 -9.24 21.45
C VAL A 195 2.24 -8.41 22.27
N ALA A 196 3.51 -8.74 22.16
CA ALA A 196 4.57 -8.12 22.94
C ALA A 196 5.89 -8.05 22.16
N PHE A 197 6.85 -7.28 22.67
CA PHE A 197 8.21 -7.29 22.17
C PHE A 197 9.01 -8.38 22.90
N ASN A 198 9.51 -9.38 22.16
CA ASN A 198 10.26 -10.50 22.69
C ASN A 198 11.56 -10.76 21.90
N PHE A 199 12.35 -9.72 21.76
CA PHE A 199 13.56 -9.71 20.93
C PHE A 199 14.60 -10.78 21.30
N ALA A 200 14.65 -11.17 22.59
CA ALA A 200 15.65 -12.13 23.09
C ALA A 200 15.54 -13.51 22.42
N GLU A 201 14.36 -13.91 21.97
CA GLU A 201 14.13 -15.20 21.30
C GLU A 201 14.87 -15.33 19.97
N PHE A 202 15.17 -14.25 19.28
CA PHE A 202 15.98 -14.33 18.05
C PHE A 202 17.33 -15.00 18.25
N PHE A 203 17.93 -14.87 19.43
CA PHE A 203 19.21 -15.49 19.71
C PHE A 203 19.11 -17.02 19.82
N GLY A 204 17.94 -17.58 20.14
CA GLY A 204 17.68 -19.01 20.19
C GLY A 204 17.77 -19.72 18.84
N PHE A 205 17.67 -18.97 17.73
CA PHE A 205 17.82 -19.50 16.36
C PHE A 205 19.26 -19.46 15.85
N ASN A 206 20.20 -18.80 16.53
CA ASN A 206 21.59 -18.69 16.09
C ASN A 206 22.23 -20.07 15.91
N GLY A 207 22.92 -20.24 14.77
CA GLY A 207 23.58 -21.49 14.41
C GLY A 207 22.70 -22.51 13.69
N LEU A 208 21.38 -22.26 13.55
CA LEU A 208 20.47 -23.12 12.81
C LEU A 208 20.51 -22.80 11.31
N THR A 209 20.39 -23.84 10.47
CA THR A 209 20.31 -23.67 9.02
C THR A 209 18.89 -23.29 8.61
N THR A 210 18.75 -22.19 7.89
CA THR A 210 17.47 -21.71 7.39
C THR A 210 17.02 -22.46 6.12
N ALA A 211 15.74 -22.37 5.78
CA ALA A 211 15.22 -22.92 4.52
C ALA A 211 15.83 -22.29 3.26
N ALA A 212 16.44 -21.08 3.37
CA ALA A 212 17.20 -20.46 2.30
C ALA A 212 18.66 -20.96 2.20
N GLY A 213 19.08 -21.87 3.09
CA GLY A 213 20.38 -22.54 3.04
C GLY A 213 21.53 -21.79 3.70
N TYR A 214 21.30 -20.72 4.45
CA TYR A 214 22.32 -20.05 5.25
C TYR A 214 22.18 -20.38 6.74
N VAL A 215 23.30 -20.31 7.47
CA VAL A 215 23.31 -20.47 8.94
C VAL A 215 22.90 -19.13 9.54
N PHE A 216 21.81 -19.16 10.32
CA PHE A 216 21.26 -17.96 10.93
C PHE A 216 22.18 -17.39 12.02
N ASN A 217 22.37 -16.09 11.98
CA ASN A 217 23.01 -15.31 13.01
C ASN A 217 22.29 -13.96 13.12
N SER A 218 21.61 -13.73 14.22
CA SER A 218 20.78 -12.53 14.44
C SER A 218 21.56 -11.24 14.18
N GLN A 219 22.73 -11.05 14.82
CA GLN A 219 23.58 -9.84 14.72
C GLN A 219 22.82 -8.51 14.97
N LEU A 220 21.60 -8.58 15.50
CA LEU A 220 20.73 -7.42 15.69
C LEU A 220 20.87 -6.86 17.10
N THR A 221 20.70 -5.56 17.21
CA THR A 221 20.33 -4.84 18.44
C THR A 221 18.92 -4.31 18.28
N ALA A 222 18.27 -3.94 19.39
CA ALA A 222 16.91 -3.38 19.34
C ALA A 222 16.77 -2.15 18.41
N ASN A 223 17.85 -1.40 18.21
CA ASN A 223 17.88 -0.20 17.37
C ASN A 223 18.33 -0.45 15.91
N SER A 224 18.64 -1.71 15.55
CA SER A 224 19.02 -2.03 14.17
C SER A 224 17.84 -1.79 13.20
N ASP A 225 18.09 -1.08 12.11
CA ASP A 225 17.10 -0.99 11.03
C ASP A 225 17.02 -2.36 10.34
N VAL A 226 15.81 -2.91 10.19
CA VAL A 226 15.60 -4.26 9.66
C VAL A 226 14.75 -4.28 8.40
N TYR A 227 13.84 -3.31 8.24
CA TYR A 227 12.94 -3.29 7.10
C TYR A 227 12.64 -1.86 6.67
N ARG A 228 12.58 -1.63 5.36
CA ARG A 228 12.19 -0.34 4.80
C ARG A 228 11.11 -0.54 3.75
N ILE A 229 10.07 0.29 3.84
CA ILE A 229 9.03 0.42 2.83
C ILE A 229 9.21 1.79 2.17
N ASN A 230 9.36 1.84 0.85
CA ASN A 230 9.39 3.09 0.09
C ASN A 230 8.16 3.19 -0.80
N PHE A 231 7.67 4.41 -0.97
CA PHE A 231 6.52 4.73 -1.81
C PHE A 231 6.93 5.69 -2.93
N SER A 232 6.48 5.38 -4.15
CA SER A 232 6.51 6.32 -5.26
C SER A 232 5.17 6.33 -5.96
N VAL A 233 4.81 7.48 -6.54
CA VAL A 233 3.52 7.66 -7.20
C VAL A 233 3.68 8.14 -8.62
N ALA A 234 2.79 7.67 -9.50
CA ALA A 234 2.64 8.17 -10.87
C ALA A 234 1.15 8.37 -11.17
N ALA A 235 0.84 9.29 -12.07
CA ALA A 235 -0.53 9.43 -12.55
C ALA A 235 -0.96 8.18 -13.33
N VAL A 236 -2.22 7.77 -13.17
CA VAL A 236 -2.82 6.76 -14.05
C VAL A 236 -3.01 7.40 -15.43
N PRO A 237 -2.47 6.84 -16.52
CA PRO A 237 -2.69 7.35 -17.86
C PRO A 237 -4.19 7.31 -18.19
N GLU A 238 -4.81 8.47 -18.43
CA GLU A 238 -6.22 8.54 -18.82
C GLU A 238 -6.40 8.12 -20.28
N PRO A 239 -7.12 7.03 -20.58
CA PRO A 239 -7.36 6.58 -21.96
C PRO A 239 -8.12 7.63 -22.80
N GLY A 240 -8.96 8.44 -22.14
CA GLY A 240 -9.80 9.46 -22.77
C GLY A 240 -9.04 10.71 -23.22
N THR A 241 -7.99 11.12 -22.54
CA THR A 241 -7.27 12.37 -22.84
C THR A 241 -6.62 12.33 -24.23
N TYR A 242 -5.99 11.22 -24.59
CA TYR A 242 -5.39 11.03 -25.92
C TYR A 242 -6.45 10.91 -27.02
N ALA A 243 -7.59 10.25 -26.75
CA ALA A 243 -8.70 10.14 -27.68
C ALA A 243 -9.35 11.51 -27.92
N LEU A 244 -9.56 12.31 -26.89
CA LEU A 244 -10.10 13.67 -26.99
C LEU A 244 -9.13 14.62 -27.69
N LEU A 245 -7.83 14.53 -27.42
CA LEU A 245 -6.81 15.33 -28.10
C LEU A 245 -6.76 15.00 -29.60
N THR A 246 -6.76 13.73 -29.96
CA THR A 246 -6.77 13.30 -31.37
C THR A 246 -8.06 13.70 -32.07
N ALA A 247 -9.22 13.51 -31.44
CA ALA A 247 -10.51 13.96 -31.98
C ALA A 247 -10.57 15.49 -32.16
N GLY A 248 -10.01 16.23 -31.18
CA GLY A 248 -9.88 17.70 -31.25
C GLY A 248 -9.01 18.16 -32.43
N LEU A 249 -7.83 17.55 -32.59
CA LEU A 249 -6.92 17.87 -33.70
C LEU A 249 -7.52 17.51 -35.06
N LEU A 250 -8.23 16.38 -35.18
CA LEU A 250 -8.95 16.00 -36.42
C LEU A 250 -10.06 16.97 -36.75
N SER A 251 -10.83 17.43 -35.74
CA SER A 251 -11.91 18.44 -35.94
C SER A 251 -11.36 19.76 -36.42
N VAL A 252 -10.27 20.26 -35.82
CA VAL A 252 -9.59 21.49 -36.25
C VAL A 252 -9.05 21.34 -37.67
N GLY A 253 -8.38 20.22 -37.97
CA GLY A 253 -7.87 19.93 -39.32
C GLY A 253 -8.96 19.94 -40.38
N TRP A 254 -10.13 19.35 -40.08
CA TRP A 254 -11.27 19.34 -40.99
C TRP A 254 -11.88 20.73 -41.22
N VAL A 255 -12.00 21.55 -40.17
CA VAL A 255 -12.49 22.93 -40.29
C VAL A 255 -11.53 23.80 -41.11
N VAL A 256 -10.22 23.68 -40.90
CA VAL A 256 -9.21 24.42 -41.69
C VAL A 256 -9.23 24.01 -43.14
N ARG A 257 -9.35 22.73 -43.47
CA ARG A 257 -9.47 22.23 -44.83
C ARG A 257 -10.71 22.78 -45.55
N ARG A 258 -11.88 22.75 -44.90
CA ARG A 258 -13.12 23.30 -45.46
C ARG A 258 -13.05 24.81 -45.73
N ARG A 259 -12.31 25.58 -44.92
CA ARG A 259 -12.12 27.03 -45.14
C ARG A 259 -11.24 27.31 -46.34
N ARG A 260 -10.20 26.50 -46.60
CA ARG A 260 -9.33 26.64 -47.78
C ARG A 260 -10.07 26.33 -49.09
N GLU A 261 -10.97 25.35 -49.09
CA GLU A 261 -11.76 24.96 -50.26
C GLU A 261 -12.84 26.02 -50.64
N LYS A 262 -13.13 26.99 -49.77
CA LYS A 262 -14.13 28.03 -49.98
C LYS A 262 -13.53 29.41 -50.36
N GLN A 263 -12.22 29.53 -50.51
CA GLN A 263 -11.62 30.76 -51.05
C GLN A 263 -11.52 30.63 -52.60
N PRO A 264 -12.37 31.36 -53.40
CA PRO A 264 -12.18 31.44 -54.84
C PRO A 264 -10.94 32.27 -55.15
N LEU A 265 -10.20 31.86 -56.18
CA LEU A 265 -9.09 32.60 -56.77
C LEU A 265 -9.54 33.97 -57.27
#